data_4a36379e67235aa2076f2566e1cd9279
#
_entry.id   4a36379e67235aa2076f2566e1cd9279
#
_cell.length_a   1.000
_cell.length_b   1.000
_cell.length_c   1.000
_cell.angle_alpha   90.00
_cell.angle_beta   90.00
_cell.angle_gamma   90.00
#
_symmetry.space_group_name_H-M   'P 1'
#
loop_
_entity.id
_entity.type
_entity.pdbx_description
1 polymer ?
#
loop_
_entity_poly.entity_id
_entity_poly.type
_entity_poly.pdbx_seq_one_letter_code
_entity_poly.pdbx_strand_id
1 'polypeptide(L)'
;MVQFFQEIQEQPQALLQTANFYKSVEGKSVLSQISELWCSGKYRNILLTGMGSSYFIANATASLLNSYKIPAYALNAGELLHYQISLISPESLIICISQSGESYEVIKLIEKLSSNITVLSICNEKDSSLVKFSRYSLLCKAGKEEKTSTKTFITCYQVAYLLAMKLCNQEIDSTQWHKLSKIIENMVNGNTPWMSKAIELIDGSTFVQLIGRGPVFAAASQSALMFMEAAHTPASALLGGEFRHGPLEMV
;
A
#
# COMPACT_ATOMS: atom_id res chain seq x y z
N MET A 1 8.17 21.95 -0.52
CA MET A 1 9.14 21.26 -1.39
C MET A 1 10.34 20.69 -0.62
N VAL A 2 11.01 21.44 0.26
CA VAL A 2 12.18 20.93 1.05
C VAL A 2 11.82 19.67 1.86
N GLN A 3 10.70 19.69 2.58
CA GLN A 3 10.24 18.55 3.40
C GLN A 3 9.98 17.29 2.57
N PHE A 4 9.34 17.42 1.42
CA PHE A 4 9.08 16.32 0.50
C PHE A 4 10.37 15.60 0.06
N PHE A 5 11.41 16.38 -0.30
CA PHE A 5 12.71 15.79 -0.65
C PHE A 5 13.40 15.11 0.52
N GLN A 6 13.28 15.66 1.73
CA GLN A 6 13.80 15.02 2.93
C GLN A 6 13.11 13.66 3.18
N GLU A 7 11.80 13.61 3.07
CA GLU A 7 11.01 12.39 3.23
C GLU A 7 11.35 11.34 2.18
N ILE A 8 11.65 11.75 0.94
CA ILE A 8 12.18 10.85 -0.10
C ILE A 8 13.55 10.29 0.32
N GLN A 9 14.45 11.13 0.84
CA GLN A 9 15.77 10.70 1.30
C GLN A 9 15.74 9.77 2.51
N GLU A 10 14.68 9.83 3.31
CA GLU A 10 14.49 8.96 4.47
C GLU A 10 13.95 7.55 4.12
N GLN A 11 13.50 7.33 2.88
CA GLN A 11 12.92 6.04 2.46
C GLN A 11 13.82 4.83 2.74
N PRO A 12 15.14 4.84 2.43
CA PRO A 12 16.02 3.69 2.70
C PRO A 12 16.04 3.30 4.18
N GLN A 13 16.12 4.31 5.05
CA GLN A 13 16.14 4.10 6.50
C GLN A 13 14.79 3.62 7.02
N ALA A 14 13.68 4.20 6.55
CA ALA A 14 12.33 3.82 6.95
C ALA A 14 12.04 2.33 6.63
N LEU A 15 12.47 1.85 5.45
CA LEU A 15 12.39 0.44 5.09
C LEU A 15 13.13 -0.47 6.07
N LEU A 16 14.35 -0.09 6.47
CA LEU A 16 15.14 -0.89 7.40
C LEU A 16 14.57 -0.87 8.81
N GLN A 17 14.05 0.28 9.28
CA GLN A 17 13.38 0.38 10.58
C GLN A 17 12.15 -0.51 10.64
N THR A 18 11.32 -0.48 9.59
CA THR A 18 10.15 -1.35 9.46
C THR A 18 10.57 -2.83 9.43
N ALA A 19 11.56 -3.20 8.62
CA ALA A 19 12.07 -4.57 8.56
C ALA A 19 12.57 -5.07 9.92
N ASN A 20 13.31 -4.22 10.65
CA ASN A 20 13.83 -4.56 11.98
C ASN A 20 12.71 -4.73 13.00
N PHE A 21 11.66 -3.89 12.95
CA PHE A 21 10.49 -4.08 13.80
C PHE A 21 9.83 -5.45 13.57
N TYR A 22 9.62 -5.85 12.32
CA TYR A 22 8.99 -7.16 12.02
C TYR A 22 9.93 -8.36 12.22
N LYS A 23 11.21 -8.14 12.51
CA LYS A 23 12.14 -9.18 13.04
C LYS A 23 12.06 -9.32 14.56
N SER A 24 11.56 -8.33 15.27
CA SER A 24 11.38 -8.35 16.74
C SER A 24 10.32 -9.36 17.17
N VAL A 25 10.29 -9.66 18.46
CA VAL A 25 9.25 -10.54 19.06
C VAL A 25 7.87 -9.96 18.83
N GLU A 26 7.68 -8.65 19.04
CA GLU A 26 6.41 -7.95 18.87
C GLU A 26 5.91 -8.03 17.42
N GLY A 27 6.74 -7.66 16.44
CA GLY A 27 6.38 -7.69 15.02
C GLY A 27 6.07 -9.09 14.51
N LYS A 28 6.84 -10.10 14.94
CA LYS A 28 6.57 -11.51 14.61
C LYS A 28 5.27 -11.99 15.24
N SER A 29 5.01 -11.61 16.49
CA SER A 29 3.81 -12.01 17.22
C SER A 29 2.55 -11.54 16.54
N VAL A 30 2.46 -10.25 16.17
CA VAL A 30 1.26 -9.71 15.52
C VAL A 30 0.98 -10.38 14.16
N LEU A 31 2.02 -10.62 13.36
CA LEU A 31 1.88 -11.35 12.08
C LEU A 31 1.40 -12.79 12.30
N SER A 32 1.91 -13.47 13.34
CA SER A 32 1.50 -14.84 13.66
C SER A 32 0.06 -14.90 14.15
N GLN A 33 -0.37 -13.99 15.03
CA GLN A 33 -1.74 -13.91 15.49
C GLN A 33 -2.74 -13.66 14.35
N ILE A 34 -2.38 -12.81 13.37
CA ILE A 34 -3.21 -12.59 12.18
C ILE A 34 -3.26 -13.83 11.30
N SER A 35 -2.14 -14.53 11.13
CA SER A 35 -2.08 -15.77 10.37
C SER A 35 -2.94 -16.88 11.02
N GLU A 36 -2.86 -17.03 12.34
CA GLU A 36 -3.70 -17.95 13.11
C GLU A 36 -5.20 -17.60 12.98
N LEU A 37 -5.50 -16.30 13.02
CA LEU A 37 -6.86 -15.80 12.83
C LEU A 37 -7.40 -16.19 11.45
N TRP A 38 -6.61 -16.02 10.38
CA TRP A 38 -6.96 -16.45 9.03
C TRP A 38 -7.13 -17.98 8.94
N CYS A 39 -6.20 -18.75 9.50
CA CYS A 39 -6.22 -20.21 9.50
C CYS A 39 -7.32 -20.81 10.38
N SER A 40 -8.06 -20.04 11.16
CA SER A 40 -9.17 -20.53 11.98
C SER A 40 -10.33 -21.13 11.19
N GLY A 41 -10.38 -20.92 9.88
CA GLY A 41 -11.47 -21.34 8.99
C GLY A 41 -12.73 -20.50 9.08
N LYS A 42 -12.72 -19.43 9.90
CA LYS A 42 -13.86 -18.51 10.02
C LYS A 42 -14.05 -17.66 8.76
N TYR A 43 -12.96 -17.28 8.11
CA TYR A 43 -12.99 -16.30 7.01
C TYR A 43 -12.89 -16.98 5.66
N ARG A 44 -13.69 -16.53 4.69
CA ARG A 44 -13.72 -17.02 3.30
C ARG A 44 -12.98 -16.12 2.35
N ASN A 45 -12.86 -14.83 2.69
CA ASN A 45 -12.17 -13.83 1.85
C ASN A 45 -11.54 -12.74 2.71
N ILE A 46 -10.65 -12.00 2.06
CA ILE A 46 -10.01 -10.81 2.60
C ILE A 46 -10.48 -9.60 1.78
N LEU A 47 -11.04 -8.59 2.43
CA LEU A 47 -11.38 -7.32 1.82
C LEU A 47 -10.35 -6.28 2.26
N LEU A 48 -9.55 -5.80 1.32
CA LEU A 48 -8.57 -4.74 1.56
C LEU A 48 -9.16 -3.41 1.11
N THR A 49 -9.00 -2.36 1.91
CA THR A 49 -9.57 -1.06 1.60
C THR A 49 -8.67 0.09 2.06
N GLY A 50 -8.82 1.24 1.42
CA GLY A 50 -8.09 2.47 1.68
C GLY A 50 -8.43 3.53 0.64
N MET A 51 -7.80 4.69 0.74
CA MET A 51 -7.94 5.81 -0.21
C MET A 51 -6.59 6.14 -0.85
N GLY A 52 -6.59 6.64 -2.09
CA GLY A 52 -5.38 7.08 -2.79
C GLY A 52 -4.26 6.03 -2.76
N SER A 53 -3.07 6.42 -2.28
CA SER A 53 -1.90 5.55 -2.13
C SER A 53 -2.21 4.25 -1.38
N SER A 54 -3.03 4.31 -0.33
CA SER A 54 -3.44 3.14 0.45
C SER A 54 -4.31 2.17 -0.36
N TYR A 55 -5.17 2.68 -1.23
CA TYR A 55 -5.96 1.85 -2.14
C TYR A 55 -5.07 1.15 -3.19
N PHE A 56 -4.02 1.82 -3.67
CA PHE A 56 -3.07 1.20 -4.59
C PHE A 56 -2.32 0.03 -3.93
N ILE A 57 -1.92 0.19 -2.67
CA ILE A 57 -1.33 -0.89 -1.87
C ILE A 57 -2.34 -2.04 -1.69
N ALA A 58 -3.60 -1.74 -1.41
CA ALA A 58 -4.66 -2.74 -1.29
C ALA A 58 -4.79 -3.57 -2.58
N ASN A 59 -4.78 -2.94 -3.76
CA ASN A 59 -4.82 -3.61 -5.06
C ASN A 59 -3.64 -4.57 -5.28
N ALA A 60 -2.42 -4.09 -5.00
CA ALA A 60 -1.23 -4.93 -5.14
C ALA A 60 -1.27 -6.14 -4.19
N THR A 61 -1.70 -5.91 -2.94
CA THR A 61 -1.80 -6.95 -1.92
C THR A 61 -2.86 -7.98 -2.29
N ALA A 62 -4.03 -7.56 -2.77
CA ALA A 62 -5.07 -8.46 -3.24
C ALA A 62 -4.58 -9.30 -4.43
N SER A 63 -3.91 -8.67 -5.41
CA SER A 63 -3.31 -9.37 -6.56
C SER A 63 -2.32 -10.45 -6.11
N LEU A 64 -1.47 -10.13 -5.13
CA LEU A 64 -0.51 -11.07 -4.58
C LEU A 64 -1.18 -12.24 -3.86
N LEU A 65 -2.14 -11.97 -2.96
CA LEU A 65 -2.90 -13.01 -2.25
C LEU A 65 -3.63 -13.95 -3.21
N ASN A 66 -4.27 -13.39 -4.24
CA ASN A 66 -4.97 -14.16 -5.28
C ASN A 66 -4.02 -15.07 -6.07
N SER A 67 -2.77 -14.65 -6.31
CA SER A 67 -1.78 -15.51 -6.98
C SER A 67 -1.42 -16.75 -6.16
N TYR A 68 -1.62 -16.70 -4.85
CA TYR A 68 -1.50 -17.83 -3.91
C TYR A 68 -2.84 -18.48 -3.54
N LYS A 69 -3.89 -18.23 -4.33
CA LYS A 69 -5.23 -18.82 -4.14
C LYS A 69 -5.93 -18.41 -2.84
N ILE A 70 -5.55 -17.29 -2.24
CA ILE A 70 -6.28 -16.68 -1.13
C ILE A 70 -7.26 -15.68 -1.73
N PRO A 71 -8.60 -15.88 -1.61
CA PRO A 71 -9.59 -14.95 -2.17
C PRO A 71 -9.45 -13.58 -1.51
N ALA A 72 -9.01 -12.59 -2.27
CA ALA A 72 -8.78 -11.22 -1.79
C ALA A 72 -9.29 -10.19 -2.80
N TYR A 73 -9.93 -9.14 -2.29
CA TYR A 73 -10.51 -8.08 -3.11
C TYR A 73 -10.06 -6.72 -2.54
N ALA A 74 -9.64 -5.83 -3.43
CA ALA A 74 -9.36 -4.46 -3.08
C ALA A 74 -10.55 -3.57 -3.47
N LEU A 75 -11.11 -2.87 -2.49
CA LEU A 75 -12.27 -1.98 -2.66
C LEU A 75 -11.88 -0.58 -2.18
N ASN A 76 -12.18 0.44 -2.98
CA ASN A 76 -11.98 1.82 -2.57
C ASN A 76 -12.86 2.11 -1.35
N ALA A 77 -12.33 2.77 -0.32
CA ALA A 77 -13.07 2.96 0.94
C ALA A 77 -14.31 3.85 0.77
N GLY A 78 -14.28 4.83 -0.13
CA GLY A 78 -15.44 5.63 -0.46
C GLY A 78 -16.54 4.83 -1.16
N GLU A 79 -16.17 4.02 -2.16
CA GLU A 79 -17.11 3.15 -2.86
C GLU A 79 -17.68 2.07 -1.93
N LEU A 80 -16.84 1.51 -1.07
CA LEU A 80 -17.24 0.51 -0.09
C LEU A 80 -18.24 1.11 0.92
N LEU A 81 -17.97 2.32 1.42
CA LEU A 81 -18.82 3.04 2.36
C LEU A 81 -20.21 3.37 1.80
N HIS A 82 -20.26 3.82 0.56
CA HIS A 82 -21.50 4.40 0.00
C HIS A 82 -22.34 3.40 -0.79
N TYR A 83 -21.71 2.44 -1.47
CA TYR A 83 -22.41 1.57 -2.43
C TYR A 83 -22.23 0.08 -2.19
N GLN A 84 -21.17 -0.33 -1.48
CA GLN A 84 -20.75 -1.74 -1.44
C GLN A 84 -20.69 -2.31 -0.02
N ILE A 85 -21.17 -1.61 0.99
CA ILE A 85 -21.10 -2.03 2.39
C ILE A 85 -21.78 -3.40 2.64
N SER A 86 -22.78 -3.74 1.85
CA SER A 86 -23.47 -5.04 1.89
C SER A 86 -22.60 -6.25 1.49
N LEU A 87 -21.45 -6.01 0.86
CA LEU A 87 -20.46 -7.07 0.57
C LEU A 87 -19.72 -7.54 1.82
N ILE A 88 -19.75 -6.74 2.88
CA ILE A 88 -19.06 -7.07 4.14
C ILE A 88 -19.92 -8.04 4.94
N SER A 89 -19.36 -9.19 5.25
CA SER A 89 -19.98 -10.22 6.08
C SER A 89 -19.09 -10.64 7.23
N PRO A 90 -19.60 -11.32 8.27
CA PRO A 90 -18.78 -11.87 9.35
C PRO A 90 -17.72 -12.89 8.90
N GLU A 91 -17.87 -13.43 7.69
CA GLU A 91 -16.90 -14.32 7.04
C GLU A 91 -15.84 -13.57 6.22
N SER A 92 -15.88 -12.24 6.18
CA SER A 92 -14.88 -11.39 5.55
C SER A 92 -13.90 -10.86 6.58
N LEU A 93 -12.59 -11.00 6.32
CA LEU A 93 -11.54 -10.35 7.10
C LEU A 93 -11.23 -9.00 6.45
N ILE A 94 -11.53 -7.91 7.15
CA ILE A 94 -11.32 -6.57 6.62
C ILE A 94 -9.92 -6.08 6.98
N ILE A 95 -9.17 -5.58 6.01
CA ILE A 95 -7.87 -4.94 6.20
C ILE A 95 -7.96 -3.49 5.71
N CYS A 96 -8.01 -2.55 6.63
CA CYS A 96 -7.99 -1.13 6.35
C CYS A 96 -6.55 -0.62 6.30
N ILE A 97 -6.17 0.02 5.21
CA ILE A 97 -4.86 0.64 5.02
C ILE A 97 -5.04 2.16 5.07
N SER A 98 -4.36 2.82 6.01
CA SER A 98 -4.39 4.27 6.15
C SER A 98 -3.13 4.76 6.86
N GLN A 99 -2.36 5.63 6.23
CA GLN A 99 -1.13 6.17 6.81
C GLN A 99 -1.41 6.86 8.15
N SER A 100 -2.34 7.80 8.19
CA SER A 100 -2.71 8.56 9.39
C SER A 100 -3.64 7.77 10.33
N GLY A 101 -4.36 6.77 9.79
CA GLY A 101 -5.45 6.10 10.51
C GLY A 101 -6.65 6.99 10.81
N GLU A 102 -6.75 8.15 10.13
CA GLU A 102 -7.81 9.17 10.31
C GLU A 102 -8.48 9.53 8.97
N SER A 103 -8.29 8.74 7.90
CA SER A 103 -8.98 8.99 6.62
C SER A 103 -10.49 8.95 6.81
N TYR A 104 -11.17 10.02 6.39
CA TYR A 104 -12.61 10.21 6.64
C TYR A 104 -13.43 9.00 6.21
N GLU A 105 -13.27 8.53 4.97
CA GLU A 105 -14.03 7.41 4.42
C GLU A 105 -13.76 6.10 5.18
N VAL A 106 -12.50 5.87 5.58
CA VAL A 106 -12.12 4.68 6.36
C VAL A 106 -12.75 4.72 7.75
N ILE A 107 -12.71 5.88 8.44
CA ILE A 107 -13.32 6.03 9.76
C ILE A 107 -14.85 5.89 9.67
N LYS A 108 -15.48 6.55 8.69
CA LYS A 108 -16.94 6.42 8.50
C LYS A 108 -17.36 5.01 8.10
N LEU A 109 -16.54 4.29 7.38
CA LEU A 109 -16.77 2.89 7.07
C LEU A 109 -16.77 2.03 8.35
N ILE A 110 -15.70 2.10 9.15
CA ILE A 110 -15.58 1.27 10.36
C ILE A 110 -16.66 1.58 11.40
N GLU A 111 -17.08 2.85 11.53
CA GLU A 111 -18.19 3.26 12.41
C GLU A 111 -19.53 2.60 12.04
N LYS A 112 -19.72 2.26 10.75
CA LYS A 112 -20.95 1.58 10.27
C LYS A 112 -20.89 0.06 10.36
N LEU A 113 -19.71 -0.52 10.64
CA LEU A 113 -19.58 -1.96 10.73
C LEU A 113 -20.21 -2.49 12.04
N SER A 114 -20.87 -3.62 11.92
CA SER A 114 -21.37 -4.33 13.11
C SER A 114 -20.23 -4.95 13.92
N SER A 115 -20.43 -5.11 15.22
CA SER A 115 -19.41 -5.57 16.17
C SER A 115 -18.85 -6.98 15.90
N ASN A 116 -19.53 -7.78 15.08
CA ASN A 116 -19.09 -9.11 14.67
C ASN A 116 -18.15 -9.12 13.47
N ILE A 117 -17.93 -7.96 12.82
CA ILE A 117 -16.96 -7.80 11.72
C ILE A 117 -15.56 -7.62 12.31
N THR A 118 -14.62 -8.41 11.80
CA THR A 118 -13.22 -8.31 12.21
C THR A 118 -12.45 -7.36 11.29
N VAL A 119 -11.92 -6.30 11.89
CA VAL A 119 -11.09 -5.30 11.20
C VAL A 119 -9.64 -5.42 11.67
N LEU A 120 -8.73 -5.42 10.71
CA LEU A 120 -7.29 -5.24 10.89
C LEU A 120 -6.87 -3.91 10.28
N SER A 121 -5.76 -3.35 10.74
CA SER A 121 -5.21 -2.14 10.13
C SER A 121 -3.74 -2.29 9.73
N ILE A 122 -3.36 -1.58 8.67
CA ILE A 122 -1.99 -1.24 8.34
C ILE A 122 -1.90 0.29 8.45
N CYS A 123 -1.12 0.79 9.42
CA CYS A 123 -1.12 2.19 9.77
C CYS A 123 0.27 2.65 10.23
N ASN A 124 0.59 3.93 10.05
CA ASN A 124 1.82 4.50 10.59
C ASN A 124 1.63 5.08 12.00
N GLU A 125 0.44 5.63 12.28
CA GLU A 125 0.12 6.32 13.53
C GLU A 125 -0.54 5.38 14.55
N LYS A 126 0.23 5.00 15.59
CA LYS A 126 -0.18 4.00 16.59
C LYS A 126 -1.38 4.40 17.45
N ASP A 127 -1.59 5.70 17.65
CA ASP A 127 -2.64 6.23 18.55
C ASP A 127 -3.90 6.66 17.78
N SER A 128 -3.98 6.33 16.49
CA SER A 128 -5.08 6.72 15.59
C SER A 128 -6.40 6.01 15.91
N SER A 129 -7.50 6.59 15.42
CA SER A 129 -8.85 6.03 15.55
C SER A 129 -8.96 4.65 14.90
N LEU A 130 -8.35 4.46 13.74
CA LEU A 130 -8.33 3.17 13.05
C LEU A 130 -7.63 2.08 13.88
N VAL A 131 -6.48 2.41 14.47
CA VAL A 131 -5.74 1.46 15.33
C VAL A 131 -6.55 1.07 16.55
N LYS A 132 -7.21 2.03 17.22
CA LYS A 132 -8.08 1.78 18.38
C LYS A 132 -9.28 0.89 18.08
N PHE A 133 -9.80 0.99 16.87
CA PHE A 133 -10.93 0.17 16.42
C PHE A 133 -10.50 -1.26 16.01
N SER A 134 -9.28 -1.41 15.50
CA SER A 134 -8.80 -2.64 14.88
C SER A 134 -8.50 -3.72 15.93
N ARG A 135 -8.84 -4.97 15.62
CA ARG A 135 -8.47 -6.12 16.44
C ARG A 135 -6.96 -6.33 16.51
N TYR A 136 -6.26 -6.15 15.39
CA TYR A 136 -4.80 -6.15 15.27
C TYR A 136 -4.38 -5.03 14.34
N SER A 137 -3.26 -4.40 14.65
CA SER A 137 -2.70 -3.30 13.88
C SER A 137 -1.25 -3.58 13.51
N LEU A 138 -0.95 -3.44 12.23
CA LEU A 138 0.38 -3.56 11.67
C LEU A 138 0.95 -2.15 11.47
N LEU A 139 1.99 -1.80 12.24
CA LEU A 139 2.59 -0.48 12.22
C LEU A 139 3.72 -0.37 11.21
N CYS A 140 3.73 0.69 10.40
CA CYS A 140 4.70 0.88 9.32
C CYS A 140 6.05 1.42 9.78
N LYS A 141 6.14 2.05 10.97
CA LYS A 141 7.38 2.57 11.56
C LYS A 141 8.17 3.53 10.65
N ALA A 142 7.49 4.26 9.76
CA ALA A 142 8.13 5.18 8.82
C ALA A 142 8.57 6.52 9.45
N GLY A 143 8.17 6.78 10.68
CA GLY A 143 8.30 8.11 11.28
C GLY A 143 7.23 9.09 10.76
N LYS A 144 7.35 10.36 11.13
CA LYS A 144 6.38 11.40 10.74
C LYS A 144 6.53 11.75 9.25
N GLU A 145 5.43 11.85 8.54
CA GLU A 145 5.32 12.35 7.16
C GLU A 145 4.22 13.41 7.10
N GLU A 146 4.45 14.51 6.36
CA GLU A 146 3.55 15.67 6.50
C GLU A 146 2.42 15.70 5.46
N LYS A 147 2.73 15.50 4.18
CA LYS A 147 1.73 15.72 3.11
C LYS A 147 1.65 14.56 2.12
N THR A 148 2.54 14.60 1.14
CA THR A 148 2.55 13.65 0.02
C THR A 148 3.19 12.34 0.46
N SER A 149 2.50 11.23 0.20
CA SER A 149 2.95 9.92 0.65
C SER A 149 4.21 9.45 -0.09
N THR A 150 5.32 9.35 0.62
CA THR A 150 6.64 8.91 0.12
C THR A 150 7.15 7.70 0.89
N LYS A 151 7.83 7.93 2.03
CA LYS A 151 8.36 6.86 2.89
C LYS A 151 7.26 6.02 3.52
N THR A 152 6.09 6.61 3.81
CA THR A 152 4.96 5.85 4.33
C THR A 152 4.34 4.94 3.27
N PHE A 153 4.30 5.35 1.99
CA PHE A 153 3.84 4.47 0.92
C PHE A 153 4.68 3.19 0.85
N ILE A 154 6.01 3.32 0.78
CA ILE A 154 6.88 2.14 0.63
C ILE A 154 6.88 1.26 1.88
N THR A 155 6.77 1.83 3.08
CA THR A 155 6.71 1.05 4.32
C THR A 155 5.35 0.40 4.53
N CYS A 156 4.24 1.06 4.21
CA CYS A 156 2.91 0.43 4.17
C CYS A 156 2.88 -0.73 3.16
N TYR A 157 3.48 -0.54 1.97
CA TYR A 157 3.58 -1.59 0.97
C TYR A 157 4.44 -2.77 1.45
N GLN A 158 5.56 -2.47 2.12
CA GLN A 158 6.41 -3.48 2.77
C GLN A 158 5.63 -4.30 3.81
N VAL A 159 4.88 -3.64 4.68
CA VAL A 159 4.07 -4.29 5.73
C VAL A 159 2.95 -5.15 5.12
N ALA A 160 2.27 -4.63 4.11
CA ALA A 160 1.25 -5.37 3.37
C ALA A 160 1.83 -6.61 2.67
N TYR A 161 3.03 -6.50 2.09
CA TYR A 161 3.76 -7.64 1.52
C TYR A 161 4.13 -8.67 2.59
N LEU A 162 4.68 -8.23 3.75
CA LEU A 162 5.02 -9.12 4.87
C LEU A 162 3.78 -9.89 5.36
N LEU A 163 2.66 -9.21 5.51
CA LEU A 163 1.39 -9.83 5.85
C LEU A 163 0.95 -10.86 4.81
N ALA A 164 0.96 -10.47 3.52
CA ALA A 164 0.56 -11.36 2.44
C ALA A 164 1.42 -12.64 2.41
N MET A 165 2.74 -12.52 2.49
CA MET A 165 3.64 -13.66 2.54
C MET A 165 3.36 -14.57 3.76
N LYS A 166 3.11 -13.95 4.93
CA LYS A 166 2.77 -14.73 6.13
C LYS A 166 1.45 -15.49 5.98
N LEU A 167 0.42 -14.86 5.41
CA LEU A 167 -0.87 -15.50 5.12
C LEU A 167 -0.75 -16.64 4.09
N CYS A 168 0.15 -16.48 3.12
CA CYS A 168 0.46 -17.50 2.09
C CYS A 168 1.40 -18.60 2.60
N ASN A 169 1.81 -18.57 3.87
CA ASN A 169 2.80 -19.47 4.45
C ASN A 169 4.12 -19.52 3.66
N GLN A 170 4.58 -18.34 3.21
CA GLN A 170 5.83 -18.17 2.48
C GLN A 170 6.92 -17.59 3.38
N GLU A 171 8.12 -18.11 3.22
CA GLU A 171 9.31 -17.52 3.88
C GLU A 171 9.78 -16.26 3.15
N ILE A 172 10.23 -15.28 3.92
CA ILE A 172 10.76 -14.03 3.41
C ILE A 172 12.26 -13.98 3.68
N ASP A 173 13.06 -13.91 2.62
CA ASP A 173 14.47 -13.61 2.76
C ASP A 173 14.64 -12.18 3.33
N SER A 174 15.02 -12.13 4.59
CA SER A 174 15.17 -10.85 5.30
C SER A 174 16.30 -9.97 4.75
N THR A 175 17.20 -10.53 3.91
CA THR A 175 18.32 -9.77 3.30
C THR A 175 17.81 -8.88 2.16
N GLN A 176 16.64 -9.20 1.57
CA GLN A 176 16.05 -8.41 0.48
C GLN A 176 15.82 -6.94 0.87
N TRP A 177 15.48 -6.67 2.13
CA TRP A 177 15.25 -5.29 2.60
C TRP A 177 16.50 -4.44 2.60
N HIS A 178 17.65 -5.02 2.93
CA HIS A 178 18.94 -4.32 2.83
C HIS A 178 19.32 -4.06 1.37
N LYS A 179 19.10 -5.03 0.49
CA LYS A 179 19.35 -4.86 -0.94
C LYS A 179 18.45 -3.76 -1.52
N LEU A 180 17.15 -3.79 -1.21
CA LEU A 180 16.18 -2.79 -1.67
C LEU A 180 16.51 -1.40 -1.13
N SER A 181 16.82 -1.27 0.17
CA SER A 181 17.22 -0.01 0.79
C SER A 181 18.42 0.59 0.06
N LYS A 182 19.43 -0.21 -0.28
CA LYS A 182 20.61 0.26 -0.99
C LYS A 182 20.32 0.68 -2.43
N ILE A 183 19.41 -0.01 -3.12
CA ILE A 183 18.94 0.38 -4.45
C ILE A 183 18.26 1.74 -4.38
N ILE A 184 17.33 1.94 -3.43
CA ILE A 184 16.62 3.21 -3.25
C ILE A 184 17.59 4.33 -2.86
N GLU A 185 18.55 4.07 -1.96
CA GLU A 185 19.57 5.03 -1.59
C GLU A 185 20.36 5.53 -2.82
N ASN A 186 20.78 4.62 -3.70
CA ASN A 186 21.45 4.99 -4.94
C ASN A 186 20.55 5.81 -5.87
N MET A 187 19.27 5.47 -5.97
CA MET A 187 18.30 6.21 -6.77
C MET A 187 18.09 7.63 -6.24
N VAL A 188 17.87 7.75 -4.95
CA VAL A 188 17.63 9.04 -4.27
C VAL A 188 18.85 9.96 -4.36
N ASN A 189 20.05 9.41 -4.31
CA ASN A 189 21.30 10.15 -4.46
C ASN A 189 21.67 10.48 -5.93
N GLY A 190 20.78 10.20 -6.88
CA GLY A 190 20.99 10.52 -8.30
C GLY A 190 21.99 9.61 -9.03
N ASN A 191 22.38 8.49 -8.43
CA ASN A 191 23.37 7.56 -8.97
C ASN A 191 22.75 6.55 -9.97
N THR A 192 21.76 6.99 -10.75
CA THR A 192 21.06 6.13 -11.71
C THR A 192 21.15 6.69 -13.13
N PRO A 193 21.92 6.03 -14.03
CA PRO A 193 22.18 6.56 -15.39
C PRO A 193 20.94 6.78 -16.25
N TRP A 194 19.84 6.04 -15.99
CA TRP A 194 18.59 6.16 -16.75
C TRP A 194 17.75 7.39 -16.35
N MET A 195 18.02 7.99 -15.17
CA MET A 195 17.17 9.07 -14.63
C MET A 195 17.21 10.32 -15.53
N SER A 196 18.39 10.72 -16.02
CA SER A 196 18.53 11.86 -16.94
C SER A 196 17.73 11.63 -18.22
N LYS A 197 17.79 10.42 -18.79
CA LYS A 197 17.01 10.07 -19.98
C LYS A 197 15.50 10.08 -19.71
N ALA A 198 15.07 9.62 -18.54
CA ALA A 198 13.66 9.66 -18.18
C ALA A 198 13.17 11.12 -18.04
N ILE A 199 13.98 11.99 -17.45
CA ILE A 199 13.67 13.42 -17.34
C ILE A 199 13.56 14.04 -18.74
N GLU A 200 14.52 13.81 -19.64
CA GLU A 200 14.48 14.31 -21.02
C GLU A 200 13.23 13.86 -21.78
N LEU A 201 12.77 12.61 -21.57
CA LEU A 201 11.57 12.07 -22.21
C LEU A 201 10.27 12.69 -21.68
N ILE A 202 10.27 13.15 -20.43
CA ILE A 202 9.08 13.69 -19.77
C ILE A 202 9.06 15.22 -19.88
N ASP A 203 10.22 15.85 -20.06
CA ASP A 203 10.34 17.30 -20.11
C ASP A 203 9.46 17.89 -21.22
N GLY A 204 8.68 18.90 -20.88
CA GLY A 204 7.72 19.52 -21.79
C GLY A 204 6.45 18.70 -22.08
N SER A 205 6.31 17.51 -21.51
CA SER A 205 5.08 16.70 -21.67
C SER A 205 3.90 17.35 -20.95
N THR A 206 2.76 17.44 -21.62
CA THR A 206 1.51 17.94 -21.06
C THR A 206 0.71 16.87 -20.33
N PHE A 207 1.04 15.60 -20.53
CA PHE A 207 0.38 14.45 -19.94
C PHE A 207 1.33 13.25 -19.86
N VAL A 208 1.27 12.50 -18.74
CA VAL A 208 2.08 11.30 -18.54
C VAL A 208 1.16 10.09 -18.34
N GLN A 209 1.26 9.10 -19.23
CA GLN A 209 0.54 7.84 -19.10
C GLN A 209 1.47 6.76 -18.55
N LEU A 210 1.11 6.19 -17.41
CA LEU A 210 1.83 5.06 -16.81
C LEU A 210 1.06 3.76 -17.02
N ILE A 211 1.79 2.67 -17.25
CA ILE A 211 1.18 1.37 -17.56
C ILE A 211 1.78 0.33 -16.64
N GLY A 212 0.92 -0.48 -16.00
CA GLY A 212 1.34 -1.55 -15.11
C GLY A 212 0.43 -2.77 -15.19
N ARG A 213 0.85 -3.88 -14.55
CA ARG A 213 0.04 -5.09 -14.39
C ARG A 213 0.28 -5.72 -13.02
N GLY A 214 -0.74 -6.38 -12.47
CA GLY A 214 -0.66 -7.06 -11.18
C GLY A 214 -0.15 -6.11 -10.09
N PRO A 215 0.76 -6.54 -9.19
CA PRO A 215 1.29 -5.69 -8.13
C PRO A 215 2.01 -4.42 -8.61
N VAL A 216 2.60 -4.45 -9.83
CA VAL A 216 3.29 -3.29 -10.42
C VAL A 216 2.32 -2.16 -10.79
N PHE A 217 1.04 -2.46 -10.99
CA PHE A 217 0.03 -1.44 -11.24
C PHE A 217 -0.10 -0.45 -10.06
N ALA A 218 0.14 -0.89 -8.84
CA ALA A 218 0.18 0.02 -7.69
C ALA A 218 1.32 1.05 -7.81
N ALA A 219 2.50 0.64 -8.31
CA ALA A 219 3.61 1.57 -8.56
C ALA A 219 3.26 2.57 -9.67
N ALA A 220 2.64 2.11 -10.77
CA ALA A 220 2.16 2.99 -11.84
C ALA A 220 1.14 4.02 -11.31
N SER A 221 0.17 3.56 -10.51
CA SER A 221 -0.86 4.44 -9.92
C SER A 221 -0.27 5.45 -8.94
N GLN A 222 0.67 5.02 -8.09
CA GLN A 222 1.38 5.91 -7.18
C GLN A 222 2.21 6.94 -7.95
N SER A 223 2.91 6.53 -9.00
CA SER A 223 3.68 7.46 -9.82
C SER A 223 2.78 8.50 -10.50
N ALA A 224 1.62 8.09 -11.03
CA ALA A 224 0.65 9.03 -11.58
C ALA A 224 0.17 10.04 -10.54
N LEU A 225 -0.12 9.58 -9.32
CA LEU A 225 -0.50 10.45 -8.21
C LEU A 225 0.62 11.43 -7.86
N MET A 226 1.89 10.97 -7.84
CA MET A 226 3.06 11.84 -7.58
C MET A 226 3.26 12.91 -8.66
N PHE A 227 3.03 12.58 -9.94
CA PHE A 227 3.04 13.59 -11.01
C PHE A 227 1.98 14.68 -10.76
N MET A 228 0.78 14.30 -10.34
CA MET A 228 -0.30 15.25 -10.05
C MET A 228 -0.04 16.07 -8.78
N GLU A 229 0.38 15.44 -7.68
CA GLU A 229 0.54 16.13 -6.38
C GLU A 229 1.83 16.94 -6.27
N ALA A 230 2.95 16.40 -6.75
CA ALA A 230 4.26 17.01 -6.55
C ALA A 230 4.77 17.78 -7.78
N ALA A 231 4.53 17.28 -8.98
CA ALA A 231 4.97 17.93 -10.23
C ALA A 231 3.87 18.78 -10.88
N HIS A 232 2.62 18.74 -10.36
CA HIS A 232 1.45 19.43 -10.93
C HIS A 232 1.26 19.13 -12.44
N THR A 233 1.66 17.94 -12.85
CA THR A 233 1.56 17.46 -14.24
C THR A 233 0.42 16.44 -14.33
N PRO A 234 -0.54 16.61 -15.25
CA PRO A 234 -1.59 15.64 -15.47
C PRO A 234 -0.99 14.26 -15.80
N ALA A 235 -1.46 13.25 -15.07
CA ALA A 235 -0.99 11.89 -15.26
C ALA A 235 -2.10 10.87 -14.97
N SER A 236 -2.02 9.70 -15.57
CA SER A 236 -2.89 8.59 -15.22
C SER A 236 -2.16 7.24 -15.27
N ALA A 237 -2.75 6.23 -14.64
CA ALA A 237 -2.26 4.86 -14.73
C ALA A 237 -3.32 3.96 -15.36
N LEU A 238 -2.90 3.09 -16.28
CA LEU A 238 -3.76 2.11 -16.92
C LEU A 238 -3.19 0.70 -16.78
N LEU A 239 -4.09 -0.28 -16.69
CA LEU A 239 -3.70 -1.67 -16.84
C LEU A 239 -3.24 -1.91 -18.28
N GLY A 240 -2.16 -2.69 -18.46
CA GLY A 240 -1.59 -2.91 -19.78
C GLY A 240 -2.55 -3.58 -20.80
N GLY A 241 -3.61 -4.26 -20.32
CA GLY A 241 -4.71 -4.73 -21.16
C GLY A 241 -5.57 -3.56 -21.66
N GLU A 242 -6.04 -2.73 -20.75
CA GLU A 242 -6.89 -1.58 -21.05
C GLU A 242 -6.22 -0.58 -21.98
N PHE A 243 -4.90 -0.34 -21.79
CA PHE A 243 -4.15 0.55 -22.69
C PHE A 243 -4.28 0.15 -24.16
N ARG A 244 -4.32 -1.14 -24.48
CA ARG A 244 -4.47 -1.65 -25.85
C ARG A 244 -5.89 -1.56 -26.40
N HIS A 245 -6.88 -1.28 -25.55
CA HIS A 245 -8.30 -1.23 -25.93
C HIS A 245 -8.81 0.22 -26.01
N GLY A 246 -8.07 1.08 -26.71
CA GLY A 246 -8.44 2.47 -27.01
C GLY A 246 -7.30 3.46 -26.78
N PRO A 247 -6.75 3.59 -25.54
CA PRO A 247 -5.73 4.59 -25.24
C PRO A 247 -4.44 4.52 -26.07
N LEU A 248 -4.13 3.38 -26.68
CA LEU A 248 -3.01 3.23 -27.60
C LEU A 248 -3.12 4.19 -28.81
N GLU A 249 -4.31 4.58 -29.21
CA GLU A 249 -4.55 5.51 -30.33
C GLU A 249 -4.10 6.96 -30.02
N MET A 250 -3.71 7.25 -28.76
CA MET A 250 -3.21 8.56 -28.37
C MET A 250 -1.69 8.72 -28.55
N VAL A 251 -0.99 7.67 -28.97
CA VAL A 251 0.49 7.63 -29.06
C VAL A 251 0.97 7.84 -30.50
#